data_75dca7144415e886fb3dc6fda59f68c1
#
_entry.id   75dca7144415e886fb3dc6fda59f68c1
#
_cell.length_a   1.000
_cell.length_b   1.000
_cell.length_c   1.000
_cell.angle_alpha   90.00
_cell.angle_beta   90.00
_cell.angle_gamma   90.00
#
_symmetry.space_group_name_H-M   'P 1'
#
loop_
_entity.id
_entity.type
_entity.pdbx_description
1 polymer ?
#
loop_
_entity_poly.entity_id
_entity_poly.type
_entity_poly.pdbx_seq_one_letter_code
_entity_poly.pdbx_strand_id
1 'polypeptide(L)'
;GEIVRDSNGNPTGMLIAKPNAMILYSTLAKGPKLPLEMQVNSTRQFMRELNRLGLTSAIDAGGGFQNYPEDYEIIEQLHANKQMTVRIAYNLFTQRPQQELEDFERWTDMLKPGQGTDFYRANGAGEMLVFSAADFEDFLQPRPDLPEGMEDELERVVRHLVEHRWPFRLHATYDESISRMLDVFEKVNRDIPFNGLHWFFDHAETITERNIERVKALGGGIAVQHRMAFQGEYFVDRYGKDAVKHTP
;
A
#
# COMPACT_ATOMS: atom_id res chain seq x y z
N GLY A 1 1.19 -15.42 -11.21
CA GLY A 1 0.10 -16.29 -10.80
C GLY A 1 -0.02 -17.56 -11.66
N GLU A 2 -0.62 -18.59 -11.09
CA GLU A 2 -0.74 -19.90 -11.75
C GLU A 2 -2.21 -20.36 -11.72
N ILE A 3 -2.66 -20.94 -12.84
CA ILE A 3 -3.94 -21.65 -12.93
C ILE A 3 -3.64 -23.14 -12.78
N VAL A 4 -4.03 -23.74 -11.65
CA VAL A 4 -3.81 -25.16 -11.41
C VAL A 4 -4.67 -26.00 -12.35
N ARG A 5 -4.03 -27.01 -12.97
CA ARG A 5 -4.67 -27.89 -13.96
C ARG A 5 -4.64 -29.35 -13.48
N ASP A 6 -5.64 -30.11 -13.88
CA ASP A 6 -5.69 -31.57 -13.67
C ASP A 6 -4.72 -32.31 -14.62
N SER A 7 -4.66 -33.63 -14.49
CA SER A 7 -3.82 -34.52 -15.37
C SER A 7 -4.17 -34.45 -16.84
N ASN A 8 -5.36 -33.95 -17.20
CA ASN A 8 -5.81 -33.80 -18.59
C ASN A 8 -5.60 -32.36 -19.11
N GLY A 9 -5.01 -31.48 -18.30
CA GLY A 9 -4.76 -30.06 -18.63
C GLY A 9 -5.94 -29.12 -18.40
N ASN A 10 -7.05 -29.58 -17.84
CA ASN A 10 -8.20 -28.72 -17.55
C ASN A 10 -8.00 -27.92 -16.28
N PRO A 11 -8.46 -26.65 -16.21
CA PRO A 11 -8.42 -25.88 -14.98
C PRO A 11 -9.21 -26.55 -13.85
N THR A 12 -8.62 -26.63 -12.66
CA THR A 12 -9.26 -27.20 -11.46
C THR A 12 -10.14 -26.19 -10.72
N GLY A 13 -10.07 -24.91 -11.08
CA GLY A 13 -10.68 -23.80 -10.36
C GLY A 13 -9.76 -23.17 -9.30
N MET A 14 -8.60 -23.78 -9.00
CA MET A 14 -7.64 -23.23 -8.05
C MET A 14 -6.70 -22.25 -8.75
N LEU A 15 -6.52 -21.07 -8.12
CA LEU A 15 -5.58 -20.04 -8.54
C LEU A 15 -4.50 -19.87 -7.46
N ILE A 16 -3.23 -19.91 -7.88
CA ILE A 16 -2.10 -19.64 -6.98
C ILE A 16 -1.60 -18.21 -7.20
N ALA A 17 -1.76 -17.36 -6.21
CA ALA A 17 -1.31 -15.98 -6.23
C ALA A 17 0.18 -15.92 -5.85
N LYS A 18 1.05 -15.79 -6.84
CA LYS A 18 2.50 -15.57 -6.68
C LYS A 18 3.01 -14.68 -7.81
N PRO A 19 3.85 -13.71 -7.53
CA PRO A 19 4.31 -13.20 -6.22
C PRO A 19 3.23 -12.41 -5.46
N ASN A 20 2.14 -12.06 -6.11
CA ASN A 20 1.06 -11.22 -5.55
C ASN A 20 -0.32 -11.71 -6.00
N ALA A 21 -1.38 -11.08 -5.51
CA ALA A 21 -2.78 -11.45 -5.77
C ALA A 21 -3.32 -11.02 -7.15
N MET A 22 -2.49 -10.52 -8.07
CA MET A 22 -2.92 -9.98 -9.37
C MET A 22 -3.78 -10.96 -10.17
N ILE A 23 -3.45 -12.26 -10.16
CA ILE A 23 -4.25 -13.29 -10.86
C ILE A 23 -5.67 -13.38 -10.29
N LEU A 24 -5.86 -13.23 -8.99
CA LEU A 24 -7.16 -13.24 -8.36
C LEU A 24 -7.97 -12.02 -8.79
N TYR A 25 -7.41 -10.84 -8.65
CA TYR A 25 -8.09 -9.58 -8.98
C TYR A 25 -8.39 -9.45 -10.47
N SER A 26 -7.47 -9.82 -11.34
CA SER A 26 -7.71 -9.82 -12.80
C SER A 26 -8.79 -10.84 -13.21
N THR A 27 -8.97 -11.89 -12.44
CA THR A 27 -10.05 -12.85 -12.66
C THR A 27 -11.39 -12.30 -12.18
N LEU A 28 -11.43 -11.69 -10.99
CA LEU A 28 -12.62 -11.02 -10.46
C LEU A 28 -13.09 -9.85 -11.35
N ALA A 29 -12.15 -9.11 -11.91
CA ALA A 29 -12.45 -8.00 -12.82
C ALA A 29 -13.17 -8.41 -14.11
N LYS A 30 -13.13 -9.71 -14.49
CA LYS A 30 -13.88 -10.25 -15.61
C LYS A 30 -15.34 -10.57 -15.27
N GLY A 31 -15.67 -10.58 -13.98
CA GLY A 31 -17.04 -10.79 -13.52
C GLY A 31 -17.94 -9.57 -13.80
N PRO A 32 -19.27 -9.75 -13.74
CA PRO A 32 -20.19 -8.63 -13.85
C PRO A 32 -20.00 -7.65 -12.69
N LYS A 33 -19.97 -6.35 -12.98
CA LYS A 33 -19.97 -5.33 -11.93
C LYS A 33 -21.32 -5.33 -11.23
N LEU A 34 -21.31 -5.16 -9.91
CA LEU A 34 -22.53 -4.98 -9.15
C LEU A 34 -23.27 -3.70 -9.60
N PRO A 35 -24.59 -3.70 -9.68
CA PRO A 35 -25.36 -2.47 -9.84
C PRO A 35 -25.04 -1.46 -8.74
N LEU A 36 -25.16 -0.16 -9.04
CA LEU A 36 -24.81 0.93 -8.13
C LEU A 36 -25.43 0.76 -6.73
N GLU A 37 -26.71 0.45 -6.67
CA GLU A 37 -27.42 0.23 -5.40
C GLU A 37 -26.79 -0.90 -4.57
N MET A 38 -26.38 -1.97 -5.24
CA MET A 38 -25.72 -3.09 -4.55
C MET A 38 -24.30 -2.73 -4.08
N GLN A 39 -23.56 -1.91 -4.83
CA GLN A 39 -22.27 -1.40 -4.41
C GLN A 39 -22.40 -0.52 -3.15
N VAL A 40 -23.38 0.41 -3.14
CA VAL A 40 -23.71 1.24 -1.99
C VAL A 40 -24.07 0.39 -0.78
N ASN A 41 -24.93 -0.63 -0.97
CA ASN A 41 -25.31 -1.54 0.10
C ASN A 41 -24.12 -2.37 0.60
N SER A 42 -23.26 -2.87 -0.27
CA SER A 42 -22.05 -3.60 0.08
C SER A 42 -21.10 -2.75 0.94
N THR A 43 -20.90 -1.48 0.58
CA THR A 43 -20.07 -0.56 1.37
C THR A 43 -20.67 -0.29 2.74
N ARG A 44 -22.01 -0.16 2.85
CA ARG A 44 -22.70 -0.06 4.16
C ARG A 44 -22.48 -1.31 5.01
N GLN A 45 -22.60 -2.49 4.43
CA GLN A 45 -22.38 -3.75 5.14
C GLN A 45 -20.93 -3.88 5.61
N PHE A 46 -19.95 -3.47 4.80
CA PHE A 46 -18.55 -3.43 5.19
C PHE A 46 -18.33 -2.53 6.41
N MET A 47 -18.84 -1.30 6.40
CA MET A 47 -18.75 -0.41 7.56
C MET A 47 -19.44 -1.00 8.80
N ARG A 48 -20.58 -1.67 8.61
CA ARG A 48 -21.30 -2.36 9.70
C ARG A 48 -20.44 -3.46 10.33
N GLU A 49 -19.73 -4.26 9.52
CA GLU A 49 -18.82 -5.29 10.04
C GLU A 49 -17.63 -4.67 10.80
N LEU A 50 -17.07 -3.58 10.31
CA LEU A 50 -16.05 -2.84 11.05
C LEU A 50 -16.60 -2.36 12.41
N ASN A 51 -17.79 -1.78 12.45
CA ASN A 51 -18.43 -1.33 13.68
C ASN A 51 -18.72 -2.51 14.62
N ARG A 52 -19.14 -3.68 14.09
CA ARG A 52 -19.35 -4.90 14.89
C ARG A 52 -18.07 -5.34 15.63
N LEU A 53 -16.91 -5.09 15.03
CA LEU A 53 -15.61 -5.35 15.62
C LEU A 53 -15.09 -4.20 16.51
N GLY A 54 -15.89 -3.16 16.73
CA GLY A 54 -15.54 -1.98 17.54
C GLY A 54 -14.69 -0.94 16.80
N LEU A 55 -14.49 -1.09 15.48
CA LEU A 55 -13.72 -0.15 14.68
C LEU A 55 -14.58 1.06 14.31
N THR A 56 -14.07 2.24 14.62
CA THR A 56 -14.73 3.53 14.34
C THR A 56 -13.94 4.41 13.37
N SER A 57 -12.70 4.02 13.08
CA SER A 57 -11.82 4.74 12.16
C SER A 57 -10.92 3.76 11.43
N ALA A 58 -10.61 4.07 10.19
CA ALA A 58 -9.68 3.32 9.36
C ALA A 58 -8.85 4.28 8.49
N ILE A 59 -7.64 3.84 8.15
CA ILE A 59 -6.84 4.45 7.11
C ILE A 59 -6.91 3.50 5.91
N ASP A 60 -7.37 4.03 4.78
CA ASP A 60 -7.17 3.37 3.51
C ASP A 60 -5.75 3.66 3.05
N ALA A 61 -4.88 2.67 3.12
CA ALA A 61 -3.46 2.82 2.77
C ALA A 61 -3.24 2.99 1.25
N GLY A 62 -4.29 2.94 0.47
CA GLY A 62 -4.30 2.90 -0.98
C GLY A 62 -4.38 1.46 -1.46
N GLY A 63 -5.51 1.09 -2.03
CA GLY A 63 -5.76 -0.24 -2.55
C GLY A 63 -5.51 -0.35 -4.05
N GLY A 64 -5.01 -1.49 -4.50
CA GLY A 64 -4.94 -1.82 -5.91
C GLY A 64 -6.34 -1.90 -6.55
N PHE A 65 -6.41 -1.66 -7.87
CA PHE A 65 -7.62 -1.82 -8.69
C PHE A 65 -8.73 -0.79 -8.45
N GLN A 66 -8.40 0.33 -7.80
CA GLN A 66 -9.29 1.49 -7.66
C GLN A 66 -8.71 2.68 -8.40
N ASN A 67 -9.48 3.22 -9.34
CA ASN A 67 -9.11 4.43 -10.07
C ASN A 67 -9.76 5.64 -9.41
N TYR A 68 -8.97 6.66 -9.11
CA TYR A 68 -9.49 7.91 -8.60
C TYR A 68 -9.69 8.90 -9.77
N PRO A 69 -10.86 9.60 -9.85
CA PRO A 69 -11.96 9.59 -8.85
C PRO A 69 -13.05 8.52 -9.07
N GLU A 70 -13.04 7.79 -10.18
CA GLU A 70 -14.20 7.05 -10.67
C GLU A 70 -14.70 5.96 -9.71
N ASP A 71 -13.80 5.20 -9.10
CA ASP A 71 -14.18 4.11 -8.19
C ASP A 71 -14.47 4.60 -6.76
N TYR A 72 -14.27 5.91 -6.48
CA TYR A 72 -14.55 6.53 -5.19
C TYR A 72 -15.97 7.12 -5.09
N GLU A 73 -16.73 7.20 -6.18
CA GLU A 73 -18.07 7.80 -6.21
C GLU A 73 -19.03 7.19 -5.18
N ILE A 74 -18.93 5.89 -4.91
CA ILE A 74 -19.81 5.18 -3.97
C ILE A 74 -19.63 5.70 -2.56
N ILE A 75 -18.38 5.79 -2.10
CA ILE A 75 -18.10 6.23 -0.74
C ILE A 75 -18.34 7.73 -0.59
N GLU A 76 -18.07 8.51 -1.63
CA GLU A 76 -18.40 9.93 -1.67
C GLU A 76 -19.91 10.18 -1.58
N GLN A 77 -20.72 9.39 -2.27
CA GLN A 77 -22.18 9.44 -2.14
C GLN A 77 -22.64 9.12 -0.70
N LEU A 78 -22.07 8.11 -0.07
CA LEU A 78 -22.39 7.77 1.33
C LEU A 78 -21.98 8.89 2.27
N HIS A 79 -20.84 9.51 2.04
CA HIS A 79 -20.35 10.64 2.81
C HIS A 79 -21.28 11.86 2.64
N ALA A 80 -21.60 12.26 1.42
CA ALA A 80 -22.49 13.37 1.14
C ALA A 80 -23.88 13.20 1.78
N ASN A 81 -24.37 11.97 1.83
CA ASN A 81 -25.66 11.61 2.45
C ASN A 81 -25.57 11.40 3.97
N LYS A 82 -24.41 11.66 4.61
CA LYS A 82 -24.17 11.47 6.05
C LYS A 82 -24.40 10.03 6.54
N GLN A 83 -24.05 9.07 5.70
CA GLN A 83 -24.27 7.63 5.95
C GLN A 83 -22.98 6.91 6.35
N MET A 84 -21.87 7.64 6.53
CA MET A 84 -20.61 7.09 7.02
C MET A 84 -20.72 6.77 8.51
N THR A 85 -20.38 5.54 8.90
CA THR A 85 -20.32 5.10 10.30
C THR A 85 -18.90 4.81 10.77
N VAL A 86 -17.95 4.86 9.86
CA VAL A 86 -16.52 4.74 10.09
C VAL A 86 -15.83 5.96 9.49
N ARG A 87 -14.88 6.54 10.22
CA ARG A 87 -14.03 7.61 9.70
C ARG A 87 -12.97 6.99 8.80
N ILE A 88 -12.82 7.52 7.59
CA ILE A 88 -11.83 7.02 6.62
C ILE A 88 -10.95 8.17 6.15
N ALA A 89 -9.64 8.02 6.36
CA ALA A 89 -8.62 8.82 5.71
C ALA A 89 -8.00 7.98 4.58
N TYR A 90 -8.20 8.41 3.32
CA TYR A 90 -7.77 7.62 2.19
C TYR A 90 -6.49 8.15 1.54
N ASN A 91 -5.67 7.21 1.09
CA ASN A 91 -4.47 7.49 0.29
C ASN A 91 -4.70 7.00 -1.13
N LEU A 92 -4.20 7.73 -2.11
CA LEU A 92 -4.33 7.36 -3.51
C LEU A 92 -3.21 6.42 -3.95
N PHE A 93 -3.59 5.37 -4.66
CA PHE A 93 -2.72 4.31 -5.13
C PHE A 93 -2.71 4.29 -6.66
N THR A 94 -1.53 4.41 -7.26
CA THR A 94 -1.40 4.35 -8.72
C THR A 94 -1.77 2.97 -9.26
N GLN A 95 -2.37 2.94 -10.45
CA GLN A 95 -2.78 1.71 -11.14
C GLN A 95 -2.01 1.47 -12.43
N ARG A 96 -1.19 2.44 -12.85
CA ARG A 96 -0.53 2.47 -14.16
C ARG A 96 0.98 2.39 -14.01
N PRO A 97 1.58 1.18 -14.10
CA PRO A 97 3.04 1.05 -14.06
C PRO A 97 3.74 1.95 -15.06
N GLN A 98 4.81 2.60 -14.64
CA GLN A 98 5.61 3.58 -15.39
C GLN A 98 4.91 4.94 -15.68
N GLN A 99 3.70 5.14 -15.18
CA GLN A 99 2.95 6.41 -15.25
C GLN A 99 2.58 6.93 -13.85
N GLU A 100 3.26 6.44 -12.82
CA GLU A 100 2.98 6.78 -11.43
C GLU A 100 3.12 8.28 -11.18
N LEU A 101 4.18 8.90 -11.70
CA LEU A 101 4.38 10.34 -11.56
C LEU A 101 3.23 11.13 -12.16
N GLU A 102 2.78 10.77 -13.37
CA GLU A 102 1.64 11.43 -14.03
C GLU A 102 0.37 11.35 -13.21
N ASP A 103 0.11 10.20 -12.54
CA ASP A 103 -1.02 10.03 -11.65
C ASP A 103 -0.92 10.97 -10.44
N PHE A 104 0.25 11.03 -9.79
CA PHE A 104 0.45 11.92 -8.65
C PHE A 104 0.41 13.40 -9.02
N GLU A 105 0.99 13.80 -10.18
CA GLU A 105 0.87 15.17 -10.71
C GLU A 105 -0.60 15.56 -10.87
N ARG A 106 -1.38 14.71 -11.53
CA ARG A 106 -2.82 14.93 -11.70
C ARG A 106 -3.56 15.05 -10.36
N TRP A 107 -3.27 14.18 -9.39
CA TRP A 107 -3.97 14.17 -8.11
C TRP A 107 -3.57 15.34 -7.19
N THR A 108 -2.32 15.77 -7.22
CA THR A 108 -1.89 16.94 -6.45
C THR A 108 -2.52 18.25 -6.96
N ASP A 109 -2.91 18.28 -8.23
CA ASP A 109 -3.70 19.39 -8.80
C ASP A 109 -5.17 19.33 -8.38
N MET A 110 -5.74 18.12 -8.23
CA MET A 110 -7.16 17.91 -7.93
C MET A 110 -7.48 18.01 -6.44
N LEU A 111 -6.56 17.60 -5.57
CA LEU A 111 -6.78 17.42 -4.14
C LEU A 111 -5.71 18.09 -3.29
N LYS A 112 -6.07 18.40 -2.06
CA LYS A 112 -5.13 18.79 -1.00
C LYS A 112 -5.19 17.79 0.15
N PRO A 113 -4.05 17.43 0.79
CA PRO A 113 -4.06 16.65 2.00
C PRO A 113 -4.95 17.27 3.07
N GLY A 114 -5.77 16.44 3.70
CA GLY A 114 -6.78 16.89 4.67
C GLY A 114 -8.08 17.40 4.07
N GLN A 115 -8.20 17.50 2.74
CA GLN A 115 -9.44 17.90 2.09
C GLN A 115 -10.55 16.89 2.38
N GLY A 116 -11.71 17.38 2.84
CA GLY A 116 -12.86 16.57 3.23
C GLY A 116 -13.38 16.93 4.61
N THR A 117 -13.82 15.95 5.36
CA THR A 117 -14.36 16.11 6.72
C THR A 117 -13.71 15.12 7.69
N ASP A 118 -14.11 15.16 8.95
CA ASP A 118 -13.65 14.18 9.94
C ASP A 118 -14.08 12.74 9.62
N PHE A 119 -15.11 12.55 8.79
CA PHE A 119 -15.59 11.24 8.42
C PHE A 119 -14.97 10.70 7.13
N TYR A 120 -14.59 11.57 6.21
CA TYR A 120 -13.99 11.15 4.95
C TYR A 120 -13.08 12.25 4.42
N ARG A 121 -11.80 11.95 4.25
CA ARG A 121 -10.82 12.95 3.80
C ARG A 121 -9.65 12.34 3.03
N ALA A 122 -9.12 13.11 2.10
CA ALA A 122 -7.86 12.79 1.44
C ALA A 122 -6.70 12.85 2.45
N ASN A 123 -5.83 11.84 2.45
CA ASN A 123 -4.68 11.77 3.34
C ASN A 123 -3.36 11.99 2.59
N GLY A 124 -3.19 11.39 1.43
CA GLY A 124 -1.98 11.52 0.63
C GLY A 124 -1.78 10.40 -0.38
N ALA A 125 -0.53 10.07 -0.68
CA ALA A 125 -0.16 8.96 -1.54
C ALA A 125 -0.17 7.63 -0.78
N GLY A 126 -0.68 6.59 -1.42
CA GLY A 126 -0.79 5.24 -0.88
C GLY A 126 0.52 4.46 -0.94
N GLU A 127 0.46 3.20 -0.55
CA GLU A 127 1.65 2.39 -0.31
C GLU A 127 2.43 2.00 -1.58
N MET A 128 1.89 2.21 -2.77
CA MET A 128 2.60 1.96 -4.02
C MET A 128 2.92 3.29 -4.70
N LEU A 129 4.11 3.82 -4.47
CA LEU A 129 4.58 5.04 -5.11
C LEU A 129 5.11 4.77 -6.51
N VAL A 130 5.85 3.68 -6.67
CA VAL A 130 6.32 3.16 -7.96
C VAL A 130 6.28 1.64 -7.94
N PHE A 131 5.86 1.02 -9.03
CA PHE A 131 5.77 -0.43 -9.12
C PHE A 131 7.13 -1.13 -9.04
N SER A 132 8.20 -0.46 -9.43
CA SER A 132 9.57 -0.98 -9.32
C SER A 132 10.05 -1.14 -7.87
N ALA A 133 9.42 -0.46 -6.91
CA ALA A 133 9.74 -0.61 -5.49
C ALA A 133 8.92 -1.69 -4.77
N ALA A 134 8.13 -2.48 -5.49
CA ALA A 134 7.30 -3.52 -4.91
C ALA A 134 8.14 -4.70 -4.40
N ASP A 135 8.24 -4.86 -3.10
CA ASP A 135 8.98 -5.92 -2.41
C ASP A 135 8.04 -6.85 -1.63
N PHE A 136 7.01 -7.34 -2.31
CA PHE A 136 6.02 -8.21 -1.69
C PHE A 136 6.64 -9.39 -0.97
N GLU A 137 6.12 -9.66 0.22
CA GLU A 137 6.61 -10.73 1.08
C GLU A 137 6.38 -12.12 0.48
N ASP A 138 7.43 -12.91 0.45
CA ASP A 138 7.39 -14.36 0.28
C ASP A 138 8.54 -14.99 1.07
N PHE A 139 8.30 -15.31 2.33
CA PHE A 139 9.32 -15.87 3.20
C PHE A 139 9.72 -17.32 2.85
N LEU A 140 9.06 -17.93 1.89
CA LEU A 140 9.43 -19.25 1.34
C LEU A 140 10.41 -19.16 0.17
N GLN A 141 10.58 -17.97 -0.41
CA GLN A 141 11.47 -17.72 -1.53
C GLN A 141 12.70 -16.89 -1.11
N PRO A 142 13.76 -16.83 -1.91
CA PRO A 142 14.81 -15.85 -1.77
C PRO A 142 14.23 -14.44 -1.75
N ARG A 143 14.87 -13.53 -0.99
CA ARG A 143 14.46 -12.12 -0.96
C ARG A 143 14.48 -11.51 -2.37
N PRO A 144 13.48 -10.69 -2.72
CA PRO A 144 13.47 -10.06 -4.02
C PRO A 144 14.62 -9.07 -4.16
N ASP A 145 15.17 -9.00 -5.34
CA ASP A 145 16.07 -7.90 -5.72
C ASP A 145 15.25 -6.90 -6.53
N LEU A 146 15.18 -5.66 -6.04
CA LEU A 146 14.45 -4.60 -6.74
C LEU A 146 15.19 -4.24 -8.03
N PRO A 147 14.46 -3.96 -9.12
CA PRO A 147 15.06 -3.72 -10.43
C PRO A 147 16.02 -2.54 -10.43
N GLU A 148 16.95 -2.55 -11.35
CA GLU A 148 17.81 -1.41 -11.66
C GLU A 148 16.94 -0.23 -12.13
N GLY A 149 17.23 0.98 -11.62
CA GLY A 149 16.47 2.18 -11.93
C GLY A 149 15.29 2.46 -10.97
N MET A 150 14.99 1.57 -10.01
CA MET A 150 13.97 1.82 -8.99
C MET A 150 14.21 3.13 -8.25
N GLU A 151 15.44 3.41 -7.87
CA GLU A 151 15.80 4.63 -7.14
C GLU A 151 15.45 5.90 -7.92
N ASP A 152 15.71 5.91 -9.23
CA ASP A 152 15.43 7.08 -10.07
C ASP A 152 13.92 7.31 -10.26
N GLU A 153 13.15 6.23 -10.38
CA GLU A 153 11.69 6.30 -10.46
C GLU A 153 11.10 6.78 -9.14
N LEU A 154 11.52 6.20 -8.03
CA LEU A 154 11.07 6.56 -6.69
C LEU A 154 11.45 8.00 -6.33
N GLU A 155 12.67 8.44 -6.67
CA GLU A 155 13.13 9.81 -6.42
C GLU A 155 12.22 10.83 -7.09
N ARG A 156 11.85 10.63 -8.34
CA ARG A 156 10.97 11.57 -9.09
C ARG A 156 9.61 11.72 -8.41
N VAL A 157 9.01 10.61 -8.01
CA VAL A 157 7.70 10.64 -7.33
C VAL A 157 7.82 11.26 -5.93
N VAL A 158 8.82 10.89 -5.14
CA VAL A 158 9.00 11.42 -3.79
C VAL A 158 9.29 12.92 -3.82
N ARG A 159 10.13 13.40 -4.76
CA ARG A 159 10.36 14.85 -4.95
C ARG A 159 9.05 15.59 -5.17
N HIS A 160 8.24 15.12 -6.12
CA HIS A 160 6.95 15.71 -6.42
C HIS A 160 6.04 15.78 -5.19
N LEU A 161 5.92 14.67 -4.45
CA LEU A 161 5.08 14.61 -3.25
C LEU A 161 5.58 15.55 -2.14
N VAL A 162 6.90 15.63 -1.93
CA VAL A 162 7.50 16.52 -0.91
C VAL A 162 7.32 17.99 -1.29
N GLU A 163 7.52 18.37 -2.55
CA GLU A 163 7.29 19.74 -3.07
C GLU A 163 5.85 20.19 -2.85
N HIS A 164 4.88 19.29 -3.04
CA HIS A 164 3.46 19.55 -2.83
C HIS A 164 2.98 19.30 -1.39
N ARG A 165 3.91 18.94 -0.48
CA ARG A 165 3.60 18.64 0.94
C ARG A 165 2.55 17.52 1.08
N TRP A 166 2.57 16.54 0.20
CA TRP A 166 1.71 15.37 0.26
C TRP A 166 2.29 14.30 1.16
N PRO A 167 1.58 13.92 2.25
CA PRO A 167 1.93 12.73 3.02
C PRO A 167 1.97 11.50 2.13
N PHE A 168 2.85 10.55 2.43
CA PHE A 168 2.95 9.34 1.62
C PHE A 168 3.29 8.10 2.45
N ARG A 169 2.97 6.96 1.90
CA ARG A 169 3.27 5.65 2.44
C ARG A 169 3.96 4.81 1.36
N LEU A 170 4.81 3.89 1.79
CA LEU A 170 5.49 2.97 0.87
C LEU A 170 5.51 1.58 1.47
N HIS A 171 4.99 0.62 0.70
CA HIS A 171 5.09 -0.81 1.02
C HIS A 171 6.56 -1.22 1.09
N ALA A 172 6.98 -1.82 2.19
CA ALA A 172 8.34 -2.24 2.39
C ALA A 172 8.40 -3.42 3.37
N THR A 173 8.88 -4.56 2.91
CA THR A 173 8.97 -5.80 3.70
C THR A 173 10.38 -6.05 4.19
N TYR A 174 11.36 -5.94 3.30
CA TYR A 174 12.73 -6.39 3.55
C TYR A 174 13.67 -5.24 3.84
N ASP A 175 14.58 -5.45 4.81
CA ASP A 175 15.57 -4.46 5.23
C ASP A 175 16.44 -3.95 4.09
N GLU A 176 16.78 -4.83 3.13
CA GLU A 176 17.56 -4.48 1.96
C GLU A 176 16.81 -3.50 1.04
N SER A 177 15.53 -3.76 0.79
CA SER A 177 14.67 -2.85 0.03
C SER A 177 14.50 -1.51 0.76
N ILE A 178 14.23 -1.57 2.07
CA ILE A 178 14.12 -0.39 2.93
C ILE A 178 15.39 0.45 2.89
N SER A 179 16.57 -0.19 2.91
CA SER A 179 17.84 0.53 2.80
C SER A 179 17.96 1.34 1.51
N ARG A 180 17.61 0.74 0.37
CA ARG A 180 17.64 1.41 -0.94
C ARG A 180 16.61 2.55 -1.01
N MET A 181 15.40 2.34 -0.49
CA MET A 181 14.37 3.38 -0.43
C MET A 181 14.79 4.55 0.47
N LEU A 182 15.43 4.27 1.60
CA LEU A 182 15.95 5.30 2.50
C LEU A 182 17.07 6.11 1.87
N ASP A 183 17.92 5.50 1.05
CA ASP A 183 18.96 6.24 0.30
C ASP A 183 18.32 7.32 -0.60
N VAL A 184 17.18 6.99 -1.25
CA VAL A 184 16.40 7.95 -2.03
C VAL A 184 15.80 9.05 -1.14
N PHE A 185 15.17 8.67 -0.02
CA PHE A 185 14.53 9.65 0.88
C PHE A 185 15.55 10.60 1.50
N GLU A 186 16.71 10.10 1.89
CA GLU A 186 17.81 10.94 2.39
C GLU A 186 18.33 11.89 1.31
N LYS A 187 18.43 11.42 0.07
CA LYS A 187 18.82 12.26 -1.08
C LYS A 187 17.82 13.38 -1.29
N VAL A 188 16.52 13.06 -1.36
CA VAL A 188 15.47 14.06 -1.53
C VAL A 188 15.44 15.04 -0.36
N ASN A 189 15.54 14.55 0.89
CA ASN A 189 15.49 15.39 2.09
C ASN A 189 16.66 16.39 2.18
N ARG A 190 17.83 16.08 1.60
CA ARG A 190 18.94 17.05 1.53
C ARG A 190 18.62 18.24 0.64
N ASP A 191 17.89 18.00 -0.45
CA ASP A 191 17.56 19.05 -1.44
C ASP A 191 16.26 19.78 -1.04
N ILE A 192 15.25 19.01 -0.60
CA ILE A 192 13.91 19.48 -0.25
C ILE A 192 13.56 18.89 1.12
N PRO A 193 13.83 19.59 2.21
CA PRO A 193 13.63 19.06 3.57
C PRO A 193 12.18 18.63 3.83
N PHE A 194 12.00 17.46 4.41
CA PHE A 194 10.69 16.90 4.75
C PHE A 194 9.95 17.74 5.79
N ASN A 195 10.66 18.33 6.76
CA ASN A 195 10.13 19.32 7.71
C ASN A 195 8.76 18.95 8.30
N GLY A 196 8.67 17.78 8.93
CA GLY A 196 7.45 17.29 9.56
C GLY A 196 6.39 16.78 8.56
N LEU A 197 6.74 16.57 7.31
CA LEU A 197 5.88 15.83 6.39
C LEU A 197 5.67 14.42 6.92
N HIS A 198 4.42 13.98 7.04
CA HIS A 198 4.11 12.62 7.48
C HIS A 198 4.40 11.63 6.35
N TRP A 199 5.25 10.66 6.64
CA TRP A 199 5.50 9.53 5.74
C TRP A 199 5.75 8.24 6.53
N PHE A 200 5.47 7.09 5.92
CA PHE A 200 5.52 5.80 6.60
C PHE A 200 6.06 4.72 5.67
N PHE A 201 6.80 3.77 6.24
CA PHE A 201 6.85 2.42 5.68
C PHE A 201 5.71 1.59 6.23
N ASP A 202 5.02 0.87 5.35
CA ASP A 202 4.03 -0.13 5.72
C ASP A 202 4.68 -1.50 5.79
N HIS A 203 4.26 -2.31 6.77
CA HIS A 203 4.69 -3.68 7.05
C HIS A 203 6.02 -3.76 7.79
N ALA A 204 7.14 -3.53 7.13
CA ALA A 204 8.50 -3.49 7.69
C ALA A 204 8.92 -4.76 8.46
N GLU A 205 8.51 -5.95 7.99
CA GLU A 205 8.66 -7.22 8.72
C GLU A 205 10.09 -7.61 9.06
N THR A 206 11.08 -7.13 8.31
CA THR A 206 12.48 -7.48 8.57
C THR A 206 13.38 -6.27 8.78
N ILE A 207 12.79 -5.11 9.11
CA ILE A 207 13.55 -3.88 9.31
C ILE A 207 14.54 -4.03 10.45
N THR A 208 15.78 -3.59 10.25
CA THR A 208 16.83 -3.58 11.29
C THR A 208 16.81 -2.30 12.10
N GLU A 209 17.40 -2.35 13.29
CA GLU A 209 17.59 -1.18 14.16
C GLU A 209 18.28 -0.02 13.42
N ARG A 210 19.28 -0.32 12.58
CA ARG A 210 19.97 0.67 11.75
C ARG A 210 18.99 1.46 10.87
N ASN A 211 18.07 0.77 10.19
CA ASN A 211 17.10 1.42 9.32
C ASN A 211 15.97 2.10 10.11
N ILE A 212 15.60 1.58 11.29
CA ILE A 212 14.69 2.26 12.22
C ILE A 212 15.25 3.64 12.63
N GLU A 213 16.54 3.72 12.97
CA GLU A 213 17.16 5.00 13.32
C GLU A 213 17.23 5.97 12.10
N ARG A 214 17.40 5.46 10.89
CA ARG A 214 17.30 6.29 9.66
C ARG A 214 15.89 6.83 9.43
N VAL A 215 14.86 5.99 9.59
CA VAL A 215 13.46 6.42 9.54
C VAL A 215 13.18 7.53 10.54
N LYS A 216 13.60 7.34 11.79
CA LYS A 216 13.48 8.31 12.86
C LYS A 216 14.21 9.63 12.54
N ALA A 217 15.44 9.57 12.01
CA ALA A 217 16.22 10.74 11.64
C ALA A 217 15.53 11.59 10.55
N LEU A 218 14.79 10.95 9.64
CA LEU A 218 13.98 11.61 8.61
C LEU A 218 12.58 12.02 9.10
N GLY A 219 12.23 11.77 10.36
CA GLY A 219 10.91 12.07 10.92
C GLY A 219 9.79 11.18 10.37
N GLY A 220 10.14 10.00 9.87
CA GLY A 220 9.17 9.03 9.35
C GLY A 220 8.57 8.13 10.42
N GLY A 221 7.62 7.31 10.02
CA GLY A 221 6.95 6.31 10.85
C GLY A 221 6.98 4.92 10.23
N ILE A 222 6.55 3.94 11.01
CA ILE A 222 6.40 2.55 10.58
C ILE A 222 5.01 2.09 10.99
N ALA A 223 4.23 1.59 10.03
CA ALA A 223 2.95 0.93 10.27
C ALA A 223 3.18 -0.58 10.33
N VAL A 224 3.52 -1.08 11.49
CA VAL A 224 3.88 -2.49 11.71
C VAL A 224 2.71 -3.40 11.43
N GLN A 225 2.93 -4.40 10.59
CA GLN A 225 2.00 -5.49 10.38
C GLN A 225 2.44 -6.71 11.20
N HIS A 226 1.49 -7.27 11.97
CA HIS A 226 1.76 -8.43 12.83
C HIS A 226 1.84 -9.78 12.07
N ARG A 227 2.24 -9.76 10.82
CA ARG A 227 2.32 -10.94 9.95
C ARG A 227 3.25 -12.01 10.49
N MET A 228 4.33 -11.62 11.15
CA MET A 228 5.28 -12.55 11.75
C MET A 228 4.66 -13.41 12.86
N ALA A 229 3.51 -13.02 13.43
CA ALA A 229 2.77 -13.84 14.39
C ALA A 229 2.29 -15.17 13.79
N PHE A 230 2.11 -15.26 12.48
CA PHE A 230 1.68 -16.48 11.78
C PHE A 230 2.61 -16.92 10.64
N GLN A 231 3.42 -16.05 10.09
CA GLN A 231 4.43 -16.40 9.08
C GLN A 231 5.84 -16.55 9.66
N GLY A 232 6.04 -16.22 10.92
CA GLY A 232 7.33 -16.30 11.58
C GLY A 232 7.93 -17.71 11.60
N GLU A 233 7.13 -18.76 11.61
CA GLU A 233 7.61 -20.15 11.49
C GLU A 233 8.31 -20.37 10.14
N TYR A 234 7.70 -19.96 9.02
CA TYR A 234 8.31 -20.05 7.69
C TYR A 234 9.59 -19.21 7.58
N PHE A 235 9.58 -18.04 8.22
CA PHE A 235 10.74 -17.18 8.27
C PHE A 235 11.90 -17.85 9.03
N VAL A 236 11.63 -18.44 10.19
CA VAL A 236 12.63 -19.19 10.98
C VAL A 236 13.16 -20.41 10.23
N ASP A 237 12.28 -21.16 9.56
CA ASP A 237 12.69 -22.32 8.77
C ASP A 237 13.61 -21.93 7.61
N ARG A 238 13.38 -20.75 7.03
CA ARG A 238 14.18 -20.25 5.90
C ARG A 238 15.48 -19.59 6.32
N TYR A 239 15.45 -18.76 7.36
CA TYR A 239 16.57 -17.87 7.72
C TYR A 239 17.24 -18.24 9.04
N GLY A 240 16.72 -19.21 9.77
CA GLY A 240 17.21 -19.67 11.05
C GLY A 240 16.71 -18.85 12.26
N LYS A 241 16.85 -19.42 13.46
CA LYS A 241 16.34 -18.82 14.71
C LYS A 241 16.98 -17.47 15.06
N ASP A 242 18.22 -17.25 14.65
CA ASP A 242 18.91 -15.99 14.94
C ASP A 242 18.33 -14.80 14.15
N ALA A 243 17.70 -15.06 13.00
CA ALA A 243 17.07 -14.02 12.19
C ALA A 243 15.87 -13.36 12.91
N VAL A 244 15.23 -14.08 13.85
CA VAL A 244 14.10 -13.54 14.64
C VAL A 244 14.52 -12.34 15.51
N LYS A 245 15.79 -12.22 15.87
CA LYS A 245 16.30 -11.08 16.65
C LYS A 245 16.26 -9.75 15.89
N HIS A 246 16.03 -9.81 14.59
CA HIS A 246 16.05 -8.67 13.67
C HIS A 246 14.70 -8.44 13.01
N THR A 247 13.62 -8.92 13.60
CA THR A 247 12.26 -8.65 13.18
C THR A 247 11.51 -7.92 14.28
N PRO A 248 10.64 -6.93 13.94
CA PRO A 248 9.81 -6.25 14.93
C PRO A 248 8.75 -7.18 15.53
#